data_52dee7060a9aac211c827eaa77ec1b30
#
_entry.id   52dee7060a9aac211c827eaa77ec1b30
#
_cell.length_a   1.000
_cell.length_b   1.000
_cell.length_c   1.000
_cell.angle_alpha   90.00
_cell.angle_beta   90.00
_cell.angle_gamma   90.00
#
_symmetry.space_group_name_H-M   'P 1'
#
loop_
_entity.id
_entity.type
_entity.pdbx_description
1 polymer ?
#
loop_
_entity_poly.entity_id
_entity_poly.type
_entity_poly.pdbx_seq_one_letter_code
_entity_poly.pdbx_strand_id
1 'polypeptide(L)'
;IWEIDTEKHKEGLVVHTLGWPLDNHTEGGGFLYHASGNQVFIGIIVALNYKNPYLSPYDEFQRWKHHPRILRYLEGGRRISYGARAVNKGGFQSLPKLSFPGGMIIGCDAGFLNGAKIKGTHTAIKSGMLAAESIFEAKNNNQLNSELDIFQQKYENSWLYDELYSARNFGPGLNKLGIFFGAIFTFIDQNIFFGKLPFTWKNTTPDHLSLNEVSEEKPIKYPKPDGIVSFDKLSSVFLSSTNHEEDQPSHLKLQNTSIPITHNLPKYDEPAQRYCPAGVYEVVKENNQPRFQINAQNCVHCKTCDIKDPSQNIIWTVPEGGGGP
;
A
#
# COMPACT_ATOMS: atom_id res chain seq x y z
N ILE A 1 15.51 3.72 -0.03
CA ILE A 1 16.42 4.36 0.94
C ILE A 1 17.56 4.98 0.16
N TRP A 2 17.90 6.21 0.51
CA TRP A 2 19.01 6.95 -0.09
C TRP A 2 20.03 7.34 0.96
N GLU A 3 21.30 7.34 0.58
CA GLU A 3 22.38 7.97 1.32
C GLU A 3 22.69 9.29 0.62
N ILE A 4 22.69 10.39 1.38
CA ILE A 4 22.83 11.75 0.84
C ILE A 4 23.98 12.50 1.52
N ASP A 5 24.40 13.61 0.92
CA ASP A 5 25.43 14.47 1.51
C ASP A 5 25.03 14.99 2.88
N THR A 6 26.00 15.05 3.81
CA THR A 6 25.79 15.51 5.18
C THR A 6 25.25 16.96 5.22
N GLU A 7 25.64 17.81 4.29
CA GLU A 7 25.16 19.19 4.22
C GLU A 7 23.68 19.31 3.88
N LYS A 8 23.11 18.31 3.18
CA LYS A 8 21.68 18.23 2.83
C LYS A 8 20.88 17.46 3.85
N HIS A 9 21.56 16.76 4.76
CA HIS A 9 20.93 15.90 5.76
C HIS A 9 20.55 16.69 7.01
N LYS A 10 19.37 16.40 7.57
CA LYS A 10 18.90 16.95 8.84
C LYS A 10 18.11 15.85 9.56
N GLU A 11 18.79 15.11 10.43
CA GLU A 11 18.15 14.03 11.20
C GLU A 11 16.85 14.49 11.87
N GLY A 12 15.81 13.66 11.76
CA GLY A 12 14.47 13.96 12.28
C GLY A 12 13.62 14.86 11.38
N LEU A 13 14.15 15.38 10.23
CA LEU A 13 13.31 16.10 9.28
C LEU A 13 12.32 15.14 8.63
N VAL A 14 11.05 15.52 8.66
CA VAL A 14 9.93 14.80 8.04
C VAL A 14 9.25 15.72 7.04
N VAL A 15 9.10 15.24 5.81
CA VAL A 15 8.36 15.93 4.75
C VAL A 15 7.27 15.01 4.24
N HIS A 16 6.04 15.49 4.20
CA HIS A 16 4.92 14.84 3.51
C HIS A 16 4.44 15.70 2.35
N THR A 17 4.04 15.07 1.27
CA THR A 17 3.38 15.70 0.12
C THR A 17 2.04 15.05 -0.13
N LEU A 18 1.10 15.77 -0.75
CA LEU A 18 -0.21 15.28 -1.11
C LEU A 18 -0.47 15.59 -2.59
N GLY A 19 -1.06 14.64 -3.31
CA GLY A 19 -1.49 14.78 -4.69
C GLY A 19 -0.35 14.58 -5.68
N TRP A 20 0.17 15.65 -6.30
CA TRP A 20 1.15 15.51 -7.38
C TRP A 20 2.26 14.49 -7.08
N PRO A 21 2.62 13.60 -8.04
CA PRO A 21 2.27 13.57 -9.46
C PRO A 21 0.89 12.95 -9.79
N LEU A 22 0.16 12.51 -8.78
CA LEU A 22 -1.18 11.93 -8.93
C LEU A 22 -2.22 13.03 -9.25
N ASP A 23 -3.31 12.64 -9.90
CA ASP A 23 -4.43 13.53 -10.19
C ASP A 23 -5.31 13.81 -8.95
N ASN A 24 -6.33 14.65 -9.12
CA ASN A 24 -7.23 15.01 -8.01
C ASN A 24 -8.13 13.86 -7.52
N HIS A 25 -8.26 12.80 -8.30
CA HIS A 25 -9.13 11.66 -7.99
C HIS A 25 -8.38 10.43 -7.49
N THR A 26 -7.05 10.46 -7.57
CA THR A 26 -6.18 9.40 -7.07
C THR A 26 -5.55 9.83 -5.75
N GLU A 27 -6.08 9.30 -4.65
CA GLU A 27 -5.55 9.61 -3.32
C GLU A 27 -4.12 9.09 -3.18
N GLY A 28 -3.23 9.94 -2.67
CA GLY A 28 -1.85 9.57 -2.43
C GLY A 28 -0.94 10.76 -2.25
N GLY A 29 0.34 10.48 -2.12
CA GLY A 29 1.38 11.47 -1.91
C GLY A 29 2.68 10.82 -1.48
N GLY A 30 3.71 11.63 -1.28
CA GLY A 30 5.03 11.15 -0.93
C GLY A 30 5.44 11.47 0.51
N PHE A 31 6.41 10.74 0.97
CA PHE A 31 7.09 10.99 2.22
C PHE A 31 8.61 11.04 2.02
N LEU A 32 9.28 11.79 2.90
CA LEU A 32 10.73 11.88 2.95
C LEU A 32 11.12 12.04 4.43
N TYR A 33 11.88 11.10 4.95
CA TYR A 33 12.30 11.05 6.35
C TYR A 33 13.81 10.97 6.44
N HIS A 34 14.44 11.94 7.11
CA HIS A 34 15.86 11.91 7.41
C HIS A 34 16.11 11.08 8.67
N ALA A 35 16.66 9.89 8.47
CA ALA A 35 17.05 8.98 9.53
C ALA A 35 18.51 9.21 9.94
N SER A 36 19.04 8.44 10.88
CA SER A 36 20.45 8.50 11.26
C SER A 36 21.38 8.07 10.10
N GLY A 37 22.66 8.42 10.18
CA GLY A 37 23.68 7.95 9.24
C GLY A 37 23.54 8.50 7.82
N ASN A 38 23.10 9.75 7.66
CA ASN A 38 22.89 10.40 6.36
C ASN A 38 21.87 9.69 5.44
N GLN A 39 21.03 8.83 6.01
CA GLN A 39 20.02 8.11 5.27
C GLN A 39 18.72 8.90 5.18
N VAL A 40 18.09 8.79 4.02
CA VAL A 40 16.76 9.36 3.77
C VAL A 40 15.85 8.27 3.23
N PHE A 41 14.75 8.03 3.94
CA PHE A 41 13.70 7.15 3.50
C PHE A 41 12.70 7.95 2.69
N ILE A 42 12.52 7.58 1.43
CA ILE A 42 11.60 8.25 0.52
C ILE A 42 10.63 7.25 -0.09
N GLY A 43 9.42 7.69 -0.34
CA GLY A 43 8.42 6.86 -1.00
C GLY A 43 7.21 7.63 -1.46
N ILE A 44 6.39 6.97 -2.27
CA ILE A 44 5.07 7.41 -2.66
C ILE A 44 4.04 6.39 -2.21
N ILE A 45 2.91 6.88 -1.77
CA ILE A 45 1.73 6.09 -1.43
C ILE A 45 0.68 6.37 -2.49
N VAL A 46 0.12 5.32 -3.08
CA VAL A 46 -0.96 5.41 -4.06
C VAL A 46 -2.11 4.53 -3.57
N ALA A 47 -3.28 5.11 -3.40
CA ALA A 47 -4.47 4.34 -3.04
C ALA A 47 -4.83 3.38 -4.17
N LEU A 48 -5.05 2.09 -3.83
CA LEU A 48 -5.28 1.05 -4.84
C LEU A 48 -6.65 1.12 -5.51
N ASN A 49 -7.52 2.02 -5.08
CA ASN A 49 -8.79 2.31 -5.74
C ASN A 49 -8.68 3.30 -6.90
N TYR A 50 -7.47 3.59 -7.39
CA TYR A 50 -7.29 4.41 -8.59
C TYR A 50 -7.97 3.79 -9.81
N LYS A 51 -8.41 4.65 -10.76
CA LYS A 51 -9.27 4.24 -11.86
C LYS A 51 -8.52 3.95 -13.16
N ASN A 52 -7.49 4.73 -13.49
CA ASN A 52 -6.80 4.61 -14.77
C ASN A 52 -5.90 3.36 -14.81
N PRO A 53 -6.17 2.36 -15.68
CA PRO A 53 -5.37 1.14 -15.77
C PRO A 53 -3.93 1.38 -16.28
N TYR A 54 -3.67 2.56 -16.86
CA TYR A 54 -2.33 2.96 -17.31
C TYR A 54 -1.47 3.57 -16.21
N LEU A 55 -2.02 3.80 -15.00
CA LEU A 55 -1.23 4.32 -13.89
C LEU A 55 -0.25 3.26 -13.38
N SER A 56 1.01 3.67 -13.28
CA SER A 56 2.08 2.88 -12.70
C SER A 56 2.58 3.54 -11.40
N PRO A 57 2.27 2.99 -10.22
CA PRO A 57 2.76 3.54 -8.95
C PRO A 57 4.29 3.68 -8.91
N TYR A 58 5.00 2.75 -9.55
CA TYR A 58 6.47 2.83 -9.65
C TYR A 58 6.92 4.05 -10.45
N ASP A 59 6.33 4.29 -11.62
CA ASP A 59 6.73 5.40 -12.49
C ASP A 59 6.26 6.75 -11.92
N GLU A 60 5.13 6.79 -11.21
CA GLU A 60 4.73 7.97 -10.44
C GLU A 60 5.74 8.29 -9.34
N PHE A 61 6.33 7.29 -8.70
CA PHE A 61 7.42 7.51 -7.75
C PHE A 61 8.67 8.08 -8.43
N GLN A 62 9.01 7.60 -9.64
CA GLN A 62 10.13 8.16 -10.39
C GLN A 62 9.86 9.65 -10.71
N ARG A 63 8.66 10.01 -11.17
CA ARG A 63 8.25 11.40 -11.42
C ARG A 63 8.33 12.26 -10.17
N TRP A 64 7.80 11.77 -9.04
CA TRP A 64 7.77 12.50 -7.77
C TRP A 64 9.17 12.92 -7.31
N LYS A 65 10.19 12.11 -7.52
CA LYS A 65 11.58 12.43 -7.16
C LYS A 65 12.14 13.64 -7.91
N HIS A 66 11.64 13.92 -9.11
CA HIS A 66 12.04 15.08 -9.90
C HIS A 66 11.37 16.40 -9.47
N HIS A 67 10.45 16.37 -8.51
CA HIS A 67 9.90 17.60 -7.99
C HIS A 67 11.01 18.44 -7.32
N PRO A 68 11.18 19.75 -7.64
CA PRO A 68 12.33 20.54 -7.18
C PRO A 68 12.53 20.54 -5.66
N ARG A 69 11.42 20.49 -4.89
CA ARG A 69 11.48 20.42 -3.42
C ARG A 69 11.94 19.07 -2.88
N ILE A 70 11.90 18.02 -3.67
CA ILE A 70 12.37 16.67 -3.33
C ILE A 70 13.77 16.46 -3.90
N LEU A 71 13.94 16.79 -5.17
CA LEU A 71 15.19 16.64 -5.93
C LEU A 71 16.39 17.23 -5.18
N ARG A 72 16.25 18.42 -4.61
CA ARG A 72 17.31 19.11 -3.84
C ARG A 72 17.95 18.27 -2.73
N TYR A 73 17.22 17.29 -2.18
CA TYR A 73 17.78 16.39 -1.17
C TYR A 73 18.51 15.20 -1.80
N LEU A 74 18.07 14.76 -3.00
CA LEU A 74 18.55 13.54 -3.64
C LEU A 74 19.74 13.75 -4.57
N GLU A 75 19.92 14.98 -5.09
CA GLU A 75 21.06 15.31 -5.98
C GLU A 75 22.40 15.02 -5.32
N GLY A 76 23.25 14.26 -6.00
CA GLY A 76 24.56 13.81 -5.49
C GLY A 76 24.47 12.60 -4.55
N GLY A 77 23.29 12.21 -4.11
CA GLY A 77 23.08 11.03 -3.29
C GLY A 77 23.02 9.74 -4.10
N ARG A 78 23.00 8.62 -3.40
CA ARG A 78 22.84 7.28 -4.01
C ARG A 78 21.72 6.50 -3.34
N ARG A 79 20.96 5.76 -4.12
CA ARG A 79 20.00 4.81 -3.55
C ARG A 79 20.73 3.56 -3.04
N ILE A 80 20.35 3.05 -1.90
CA ILE A 80 20.98 1.90 -1.25
C ILE A 80 20.02 0.74 -1.01
N SER A 81 18.71 0.99 -1.03
CA SER A 81 17.72 -0.07 -0.87
C SER A 81 16.40 0.29 -1.55
N TYR A 82 15.58 -0.73 -1.80
CA TYR A 82 14.27 -0.62 -2.40
C TYR A 82 13.29 -1.61 -1.76
N GLY A 83 12.03 -1.24 -1.69
CA GLY A 83 10.95 -2.12 -1.26
C GLY A 83 9.59 -1.53 -1.59
N ALA A 84 8.56 -2.37 -1.53
CA ALA A 84 7.18 -1.95 -1.68
C ALA A 84 6.27 -2.81 -0.81
N ARG A 85 5.19 -2.23 -0.31
CA ARG A 85 4.20 -2.94 0.52
C ARG A 85 2.83 -2.31 0.35
N ALA A 86 1.80 -3.14 0.16
CA ALA A 86 0.42 -2.70 0.36
C ALA A 86 0.15 -2.56 1.86
N VAL A 87 -0.55 -1.49 2.24
CA VAL A 87 -0.91 -1.18 3.62
C VAL A 87 -2.41 -1.02 3.71
N ASN A 88 -3.03 -1.67 4.68
CA ASN A 88 -4.46 -1.54 4.92
C ASN A 88 -4.75 -0.17 5.55
N LYS A 89 -5.45 0.69 4.79
CA LYS A 89 -5.84 2.04 5.19
C LYS A 89 -7.37 2.21 5.35
N GLY A 90 -8.12 1.12 5.37
CA GLY A 90 -9.58 1.16 5.37
C GLY A 90 -10.21 1.95 6.54
N GLY A 91 -9.52 2.04 7.67
CA GLY A 91 -9.95 2.78 8.85
C GLY A 91 -11.05 2.07 9.65
N PHE A 92 -11.64 2.78 10.59
CA PHE A 92 -12.58 2.29 11.59
C PHE A 92 -13.69 1.38 11.02
N GLN A 93 -14.35 1.82 9.95
CA GLN A 93 -15.50 1.11 9.36
C GLN A 93 -15.12 -0.10 8.50
N SER A 94 -13.84 -0.34 8.31
CA SER A 94 -13.28 -1.48 7.53
C SER A 94 -12.62 -2.52 8.41
N LEU A 95 -12.67 -2.35 9.73
CA LEU A 95 -12.12 -3.34 10.64
C LEU A 95 -12.87 -4.66 10.49
N PRO A 96 -12.17 -5.79 10.33
CA PRO A 96 -12.78 -7.12 10.31
C PRO A 96 -13.21 -7.52 11.73
N LYS A 97 -13.82 -8.71 11.86
CA LYS A 97 -13.96 -9.37 13.14
C LYS A 97 -12.54 -9.66 13.68
N LEU A 98 -12.24 -9.11 14.87
CA LEU A 98 -10.88 -9.08 15.40
C LEU A 98 -10.43 -10.36 16.09
N SER A 99 -11.40 -11.20 16.54
CA SER A 99 -11.12 -12.46 17.22
C SER A 99 -11.87 -13.61 16.58
N PHE A 100 -11.32 -14.81 16.68
CA PHE A 100 -11.90 -16.06 16.26
C PHE A 100 -11.35 -17.18 17.14
N PRO A 101 -11.93 -18.39 17.16
CA PRO A 101 -11.42 -19.49 17.97
C PRO A 101 -9.95 -19.76 17.68
N GLY A 102 -9.09 -19.60 18.69
CA GLY A 102 -7.65 -19.84 18.59
C GLY A 102 -6.81 -18.69 18.04
N GLY A 103 -7.40 -17.51 17.70
CA GLY A 103 -6.62 -16.42 17.15
C GLY A 103 -7.25 -15.03 17.25
N MET A 104 -6.40 -14.02 17.01
CA MET A 104 -6.78 -12.60 16.93
C MET A 104 -5.99 -11.90 15.83
N ILE A 105 -6.58 -10.89 15.21
CA ILE A 105 -5.94 -10.03 14.22
C ILE A 105 -5.62 -8.69 14.88
N ILE A 106 -4.36 -8.25 14.79
CA ILE A 106 -3.88 -7.03 15.43
C ILE A 106 -3.06 -6.17 14.45
N GLY A 107 -2.72 -4.96 14.84
CA GLY A 107 -1.83 -4.08 14.09
C GLY A 107 -2.39 -3.62 12.75
N CYS A 108 -1.49 -3.37 11.81
CA CYS A 108 -1.85 -2.88 10.47
C CYS A 108 -2.64 -3.92 9.66
N ASP A 109 -2.45 -5.21 9.91
CA ASP A 109 -3.19 -6.28 9.22
C ASP A 109 -4.68 -6.29 9.62
N ALA A 110 -5.00 -5.90 10.85
CA ALA A 110 -6.38 -5.65 11.29
C ALA A 110 -6.97 -4.35 10.72
N GLY A 111 -6.14 -3.43 10.23
CA GLY A 111 -6.59 -2.11 9.75
C GLY A 111 -6.53 -1.00 10.80
N PHE A 112 -5.76 -1.17 11.87
CA PHE A 112 -5.62 -0.16 12.94
C PHE A 112 -4.77 1.07 12.57
N LEU A 113 -4.35 1.22 11.32
CA LEU A 113 -3.66 2.41 10.86
C LEU A 113 -4.58 3.63 10.91
N ASN A 114 -4.15 4.70 11.57
CA ASN A 114 -4.82 5.99 11.50
C ASN A 114 -4.45 6.72 10.21
N GLY A 115 -5.33 6.68 9.21
CA GLY A 115 -5.10 7.27 7.90
C GLY A 115 -4.97 8.79 7.92
N ALA A 116 -5.65 9.48 8.85
CA ALA A 116 -5.56 10.94 8.97
C ALA A 116 -4.19 11.41 9.49
N LYS A 117 -3.60 10.66 10.40
CA LYS A 117 -2.25 10.91 10.94
C LYS A 117 -1.13 10.31 10.08
N ILE A 118 -1.47 9.38 9.17
CA ILE A 118 -0.49 8.55 8.44
C ILE A 118 0.43 7.80 9.41
N LYS A 119 -0.13 7.31 10.51
CA LYS A 119 0.60 6.64 11.60
C LYS A 119 -0.15 5.40 12.05
N GLY A 120 0.61 4.29 12.19
CA GLY A 120 0.07 3.00 12.61
C GLY A 120 0.86 2.34 13.75
N THR A 121 2.08 2.81 14.06
CA THR A 121 2.93 2.16 15.04
C THR A 121 2.31 2.15 16.45
N HIS A 122 1.83 3.29 16.92
CA HIS A 122 1.22 3.42 18.25
C HIS A 122 -0.08 2.61 18.38
N THR A 123 -0.89 2.59 17.32
CA THR A 123 -2.13 1.80 17.27
C THR A 123 -1.86 0.30 17.19
N ALA A 124 -0.82 -0.11 16.44
CA ALA A 124 -0.38 -1.49 16.38
C ALA A 124 0.13 -1.98 17.75
N ILE A 125 0.96 -1.19 18.42
CA ILE A 125 1.46 -1.48 19.78
C ILE A 125 0.28 -1.63 20.75
N LYS A 126 -0.68 -0.66 20.74
CA LYS A 126 -1.83 -0.73 21.65
C LYS A 126 -2.69 -1.97 21.39
N SER A 127 -2.95 -2.33 20.15
CA SER A 127 -3.70 -3.53 19.81
C SER A 127 -3.00 -4.81 20.31
N GLY A 128 -1.67 -4.87 20.18
CA GLY A 128 -0.86 -5.97 20.71
C GLY A 128 -0.94 -6.07 22.25
N MET A 129 -0.91 -4.93 22.96
CA MET A 129 -1.09 -4.90 24.40
C MET A 129 -2.46 -5.44 24.81
N LEU A 130 -3.54 -4.98 24.16
CA LEU A 130 -4.91 -5.43 24.43
C LEU A 130 -5.07 -6.93 24.16
N ALA A 131 -4.42 -7.44 23.10
CA ALA A 131 -4.43 -8.86 22.78
C ALA A 131 -3.73 -9.68 23.88
N ALA A 132 -2.54 -9.26 24.32
CA ALA A 132 -1.79 -9.93 25.38
C ALA A 132 -2.58 -9.97 26.70
N GLU A 133 -3.18 -8.85 27.09
CA GLU A 133 -4.06 -8.77 28.26
C GLU A 133 -5.26 -9.71 28.15
N SER A 134 -5.86 -9.82 26.96
CA SER A 134 -7.01 -10.69 26.72
C SER A 134 -6.63 -12.17 26.79
N ILE A 135 -5.48 -12.56 26.24
CA ILE A 135 -4.97 -13.94 26.33
C ILE A 135 -4.65 -14.30 27.77
N PHE A 136 -4.02 -13.39 28.52
CA PHE A 136 -3.69 -13.64 29.93
C PHE A 136 -4.96 -13.88 30.78
N GLU A 137 -5.99 -13.06 30.56
CA GLU A 137 -7.26 -13.22 31.25
C GLU A 137 -7.98 -14.53 30.85
N ALA A 138 -8.02 -14.84 29.54
CA ALA A 138 -8.61 -16.07 29.04
C ALA A 138 -7.88 -17.32 29.58
N LYS A 139 -6.55 -17.27 29.73
CA LYS A 139 -5.76 -18.33 30.34
C LYS A 139 -6.20 -18.59 31.80
N ASN A 140 -6.37 -17.53 32.57
CA ASN A 140 -6.79 -17.65 33.97
C ASN A 140 -8.22 -18.19 34.12
N ASN A 141 -9.06 -17.97 33.10
CA ASN A 141 -10.44 -18.44 33.05
C ASN A 141 -10.62 -19.78 32.29
N ASN A 142 -9.53 -20.45 31.88
CA ASN A 142 -9.56 -21.67 31.05
C ASN A 142 -10.33 -21.54 29.72
N GLN A 143 -10.25 -20.38 29.06
CA GLN A 143 -10.99 -20.05 27.83
C GLN A 143 -10.10 -19.91 26.59
N LEU A 144 -8.85 -20.39 26.60
CA LEU A 144 -7.87 -20.16 25.52
C LEU A 144 -8.30 -20.70 24.14
N ASN A 145 -9.14 -21.74 24.09
CA ASN A 145 -9.58 -22.35 22.84
C ASN A 145 -10.92 -21.78 22.31
N SER A 146 -11.49 -20.82 23.02
CA SER A 146 -12.70 -20.13 22.59
C SER A 146 -12.40 -18.86 21.82
N GLU A 147 -13.39 -18.28 21.18
CA GLU A 147 -13.33 -16.91 20.70
C GLU A 147 -13.23 -15.94 21.89
N LEU A 148 -12.28 -15.01 21.84
CA LEU A 148 -12.02 -14.09 22.95
C LEU A 148 -12.77 -12.76 22.75
N ASP A 149 -14.07 -12.73 23.01
CA ASP A 149 -14.89 -11.51 22.95
C ASP A 149 -14.37 -10.39 23.84
N ILE A 150 -13.62 -10.74 24.89
CA ILE A 150 -12.97 -9.78 25.78
C ILE A 150 -11.99 -8.86 25.05
N PHE A 151 -11.37 -9.34 23.96
CA PHE A 151 -10.49 -8.50 23.13
C PHE A 151 -11.28 -7.39 22.45
N GLN A 152 -12.45 -7.71 21.88
CA GLN A 152 -13.32 -6.72 21.26
C GLN A 152 -13.79 -5.69 22.29
N GLN A 153 -14.21 -6.13 23.48
CA GLN A 153 -14.64 -5.23 24.55
C GLN A 153 -13.52 -4.29 25.04
N LYS A 154 -12.29 -4.82 25.20
CA LYS A 154 -11.13 -4.02 25.58
C LYS A 154 -10.76 -3.01 24.50
N TYR A 155 -10.85 -3.40 23.21
CA TYR A 155 -10.67 -2.48 22.09
C TYR A 155 -11.69 -1.34 22.13
N GLU A 156 -12.98 -1.64 22.24
CA GLU A 156 -14.09 -0.67 22.26
C GLU A 156 -14.00 0.31 23.43
N ASN A 157 -13.43 -0.11 24.55
CA ASN A 157 -13.23 0.72 25.74
C ASN A 157 -11.85 1.41 25.79
N SER A 158 -11.08 1.37 24.70
CA SER A 158 -9.73 1.95 24.65
C SER A 158 -9.68 3.25 23.84
N TRP A 159 -8.68 4.08 24.11
CA TRP A 159 -8.39 5.26 23.31
C TRP A 159 -8.14 4.92 21.82
N LEU A 160 -7.75 3.70 21.50
CA LEU A 160 -7.55 3.23 20.13
C LEU A 160 -8.86 3.26 19.34
N TYR A 161 -9.97 2.85 19.95
CA TYR A 161 -11.30 2.95 19.35
C TYR A 161 -11.67 4.41 19.08
N ASP A 162 -11.53 5.28 20.08
CA ASP A 162 -11.87 6.70 19.97
C ASP A 162 -11.03 7.40 18.87
N GLU A 163 -9.75 7.08 18.80
CA GLU A 163 -8.86 7.66 17.79
C GLU A 163 -9.28 7.25 16.37
N LEU A 164 -9.54 5.97 16.13
CA LEU A 164 -9.97 5.49 14.82
C LEU A 164 -11.38 5.98 14.47
N TYR A 165 -12.27 6.03 15.45
CA TYR A 165 -13.62 6.57 15.27
C TYR A 165 -13.59 8.03 14.87
N SER A 166 -12.75 8.86 15.48
CA SER A 166 -12.62 10.27 15.12
C SER A 166 -12.09 10.47 13.70
N ALA A 167 -11.23 9.58 13.22
CA ALA A 167 -10.64 9.64 11.86
C ALA A 167 -11.50 8.97 10.77
N ARG A 168 -12.67 8.38 11.10
CA ARG A 168 -13.44 7.49 10.22
C ARG A 168 -13.87 8.10 8.88
N ASN A 169 -14.11 9.40 8.83
CA ASN A 169 -14.55 10.09 7.62
C ASN A 169 -13.40 10.61 6.75
N PHE A 170 -12.16 10.54 7.22
CA PHE A 170 -11.00 11.12 6.53
C PHE A 170 -10.78 10.51 5.13
N GLY A 171 -10.54 9.20 5.06
CA GLY A 171 -10.34 8.50 3.80
C GLY A 171 -11.56 8.55 2.86
N PRO A 172 -12.77 8.21 3.35
CA PRO A 172 -13.97 8.34 2.53
C PRO A 172 -14.27 9.77 2.04
N GLY A 173 -13.90 10.78 2.81
CA GLY A 173 -13.99 12.19 2.41
C GLY A 173 -13.13 12.50 1.20
N LEU A 174 -11.86 12.13 1.24
CA LEU A 174 -10.94 12.28 0.11
C LEU A 174 -11.39 11.49 -1.12
N ASN A 175 -11.85 10.26 -0.93
CA ASN A 175 -12.31 9.41 -2.03
C ASN A 175 -13.55 10.00 -2.74
N LYS A 176 -14.55 10.44 -1.98
CA LYS A 176 -15.82 10.94 -2.54
C LYS A 176 -15.70 12.32 -3.17
N LEU A 177 -14.92 13.21 -2.59
CA LEU A 177 -14.84 14.61 -2.96
C LEU A 177 -13.58 14.97 -3.79
N GLY A 178 -12.68 14.01 -3.98
CA GLY A 178 -11.35 14.26 -4.53
C GLY A 178 -10.42 14.96 -3.51
N ILE A 179 -9.17 15.12 -3.88
CA ILE A 179 -8.15 15.65 -2.95
C ILE A 179 -8.48 17.08 -2.51
N PHE A 180 -8.87 17.96 -3.43
CA PHE A 180 -9.07 19.38 -3.12
C PHE A 180 -10.26 19.61 -2.17
N PHE A 181 -11.46 19.19 -2.55
CA PHE A 181 -12.64 19.37 -1.70
C PHE A 181 -12.63 18.42 -0.50
N GLY A 182 -12.05 17.23 -0.66
CA GLY A 182 -11.84 16.30 0.42
C GLY A 182 -10.92 16.84 1.50
N ALA A 183 -9.85 17.56 1.14
CA ALA A 183 -8.97 18.21 2.10
C ALA A 183 -9.71 19.31 2.90
N ILE A 184 -10.55 20.11 2.25
CA ILE A 184 -11.39 21.12 2.94
C ILE A 184 -12.36 20.41 3.90
N PHE A 185 -13.06 19.38 3.43
CA PHE A 185 -13.99 18.62 4.26
C PHE A 185 -13.29 17.99 5.46
N THR A 186 -12.17 17.30 5.24
CA THR A 186 -11.42 16.62 6.30
C THR A 186 -10.82 17.62 7.30
N PHE A 187 -10.40 18.81 6.84
CA PHE A 187 -9.97 19.88 7.74
C PHE A 187 -11.10 20.31 8.66
N ILE A 188 -12.29 20.55 8.12
CA ILE A 188 -13.49 20.93 8.90
C ILE A 188 -13.87 19.81 9.88
N ASP A 189 -13.94 18.54 9.40
CA ASP A 189 -14.28 17.39 10.24
C ASP A 189 -13.30 17.24 11.41
N GLN A 190 -11.99 17.29 11.14
CA GLN A 190 -10.96 17.02 12.15
C GLN A 190 -10.68 18.21 13.10
N ASN A 191 -10.76 19.44 12.62
CA ASN A 191 -10.34 20.62 13.40
C ASN A 191 -11.53 21.42 13.99
N ILE A 192 -12.70 21.36 13.38
CA ILE A 192 -13.89 22.06 13.86
C ILE A 192 -14.83 21.09 14.60
N PHE A 193 -15.10 19.93 14.02
CA PHE A 193 -15.98 18.94 14.62
C PHE A 193 -15.24 17.83 15.39
N PHE A 194 -13.90 17.81 15.39
CA PHE A 194 -13.07 16.83 16.10
C PHE A 194 -13.43 15.38 15.78
N GLY A 195 -13.82 15.10 14.53
CA GLY A 195 -14.26 13.79 14.08
C GLY A 195 -15.65 13.37 14.60
N LYS A 196 -16.43 14.29 15.16
CA LYS A 196 -17.73 14.00 15.80
C LYS A 196 -18.94 14.29 14.90
N LEU A 197 -18.75 14.35 13.57
CA LEU A 197 -19.89 14.46 12.65
C LEU A 197 -20.90 13.32 12.89
N PRO A 198 -22.21 13.55 12.78
CA PRO A 198 -23.25 12.56 13.14
C PRO A 198 -23.41 11.44 12.09
N PHE A 199 -22.54 11.37 11.10
CA PHE A 199 -22.57 10.35 10.04
C PHE A 199 -21.21 9.72 9.86
N THR A 200 -21.20 8.53 9.24
CA THR A 200 -20.00 7.80 8.84
C THR A 200 -20.09 7.46 7.36
N TRP A 201 -19.18 8.00 6.58
CA TRP A 201 -19.05 7.60 5.18
C TRP A 201 -18.33 6.27 5.06
N LYS A 202 -18.71 5.51 4.02
CA LYS A 202 -18.06 4.23 3.68
C LYS A 202 -17.60 4.27 2.23
N ASN A 203 -16.48 3.64 1.97
CA ASN A 203 -16.07 3.24 0.62
C ASN A 203 -16.71 1.87 0.35
N THR A 204 -17.51 1.77 -0.69
CA THR A 204 -18.29 0.56 -1.00
C THR A 204 -17.75 -0.21 -2.18
N THR A 205 -16.88 0.41 -2.99
CA THR A 205 -16.27 -0.24 -4.14
C THR A 205 -14.94 -0.87 -3.72
N PRO A 206 -14.77 -2.18 -3.86
CA PRO A 206 -13.49 -2.85 -3.63
C PRO A 206 -12.41 -2.34 -4.62
N ASP A 207 -11.16 -2.35 -4.20
CA ASP A 207 -10.04 -1.81 -4.99
C ASP A 207 -9.88 -2.50 -6.35
N HIS A 208 -10.12 -3.81 -6.45
CA HIS A 208 -10.06 -4.54 -7.71
C HIS A 208 -11.17 -4.16 -8.72
N LEU A 209 -12.30 -3.64 -8.25
CA LEU A 209 -13.42 -3.23 -9.10
C LEU A 209 -13.37 -1.74 -9.48
N SER A 210 -12.31 -1.02 -9.13
CA SER A 210 -12.24 0.43 -9.34
C SER A 210 -11.60 0.84 -10.67
N LEU A 211 -10.99 -0.08 -11.41
CA LEU A 211 -10.40 0.25 -12.71
C LEU A 211 -11.47 0.50 -13.78
N ASN A 212 -11.33 1.60 -14.48
CA ASN A 212 -12.06 1.87 -15.72
C ASN A 212 -11.49 1.03 -16.88
N GLU A 213 -12.26 0.83 -17.93
CA GLU A 213 -11.75 0.18 -19.15
C GLU A 213 -10.80 1.11 -19.91
N VAL A 214 -9.87 0.54 -20.68
CA VAL A 214 -8.89 1.30 -21.49
C VAL A 214 -9.56 2.24 -22.50
N SER A 215 -10.77 1.92 -22.93
CA SER A 215 -11.59 2.77 -23.82
C SER A 215 -12.03 4.09 -23.19
N GLU A 216 -12.09 4.15 -21.87
CA GLU A 216 -12.52 5.31 -21.09
C GLU A 216 -11.34 6.16 -20.59
N GLU A 217 -10.10 5.66 -20.70
CA GLU A 217 -8.94 6.26 -20.09
C GLU A 217 -7.85 6.62 -21.12
N LYS A 218 -7.05 7.58 -20.77
CA LYS A 218 -5.91 7.99 -21.60
C LYS A 218 -4.62 7.34 -21.11
N PRO A 219 -3.81 6.78 -22.04
CA PRO A 219 -2.48 6.28 -21.70
C PRO A 219 -1.61 7.35 -21.05
N ILE A 220 -0.94 7.00 -19.96
CA ILE A 220 0.02 7.87 -19.29
C ILE A 220 1.41 7.60 -19.89
N LYS A 221 2.05 8.66 -20.40
CA LYS A 221 3.42 8.58 -20.91
C LYS A 221 4.38 8.95 -19.79
N TYR A 222 5.13 7.98 -19.35
CA TYR A 222 6.18 8.19 -18.36
C TYR A 222 7.51 8.54 -19.05
N PRO A 223 8.29 9.51 -18.53
CA PRO A 223 9.63 9.80 -19.01
C PRO A 223 10.54 8.60 -18.78
N LYS A 224 11.53 8.42 -19.65
CA LYS A 224 12.57 7.42 -19.42
C LYS A 224 13.37 7.82 -18.17
N PRO A 225 13.74 6.85 -17.32
CA PRO A 225 14.62 7.11 -16.19
C PRO A 225 15.97 7.70 -16.64
N ASP A 226 16.52 8.63 -15.86
CA ASP A 226 17.80 9.30 -16.14
C ASP A 226 19.02 8.52 -15.61
N GLY A 227 18.82 7.50 -14.79
CA GLY A 227 19.89 6.72 -14.16
C GLY A 227 20.60 7.45 -13.01
N ILE A 228 20.14 8.64 -12.63
CA ILE A 228 20.72 9.50 -11.58
C ILE A 228 19.78 9.63 -10.41
N VAL A 229 18.56 10.09 -10.65
CA VAL A 229 17.49 10.25 -9.65
C VAL A 229 16.35 9.28 -9.91
N SER A 230 16.07 9.01 -11.18
CA SER A 230 15.08 8.01 -11.60
C SER A 230 15.73 6.80 -12.24
N PHE A 231 15.15 5.63 -12.01
CA PHE A 231 15.75 4.35 -12.40
C PHE A 231 14.69 3.43 -12.98
N ASP A 232 15.12 2.45 -13.76
CA ASP A 232 14.27 1.37 -14.21
C ASP A 232 13.82 0.44 -13.04
N LYS A 233 12.76 -0.28 -13.27
CA LYS A 233 12.14 -1.13 -12.24
C LYS A 233 13.05 -2.28 -11.80
N LEU A 234 13.71 -2.94 -12.73
CA LEU A 234 14.54 -4.11 -12.43
C LEU A 234 15.79 -3.76 -11.63
N SER A 235 16.44 -2.64 -11.96
CA SER A 235 17.58 -2.15 -11.15
C SER A 235 17.18 -1.73 -9.75
N SER A 236 15.91 -1.39 -9.52
CA SER A 236 15.39 -1.15 -8.18
C SER A 236 15.12 -2.47 -7.43
N VAL A 237 14.56 -3.47 -8.11
CA VAL A 237 14.36 -4.82 -7.54
C VAL A 237 15.67 -5.43 -7.09
N PHE A 238 16.75 -5.26 -7.86
CA PHE A 238 18.09 -5.70 -7.44
C PHE A 238 18.48 -5.17 -6.06
N LEU A 239 18.15 -3.91 -5.75
CA LEU A 239 18.43 -3.30 -4.44
C LEU A 239 17.45 -3.72 -3.32
N SER A 240 16.42 -4.50 -3.62
CA SER A 240 15.53 -5.05 -2.58
C SER A 240 16.15 -6.22 -1.84
N SER A 241 17.22 -6.79 -2.40
CA SER A 241 17.87 -8.01 -1.90
C SER A 241 16.91 -9.21 -1.82
N THR A 242 15.81 -9.17 -2.59
CA THR A 242 14.90 -10.32 -2.66
C THR A 242 15.62 -11.51 -3.28
N ASN A 243 15.46 -12.68 -2.65
CA ASN A 243 16.08 -13.92 -3.11
C ASN A 243 15.11 -15.08 -2.89
N HIS A 244 14.63 -15.68 -3.98
CA HIS A 244 13.80 -16.87 -3.95
C HIS A 244 14.62 -18.05 -4.45
N GLU A 245 14.40 -19.21 -3.86
CA GLU A 245 15.00 -20.47 -4.36
C GLU A 245 14.52 -20.69 -5.81
N GLU A 246 15.47 -21.06 -6.70
CA GLU A 246 15.18 -21.16 -8.14
C GLU A 246 14.21 -22.29 -8.48
N ASP A 247 14.26 -23.36 -7.71
CA ASP A 247 13.48 -24.60 -7.92
C ASP A 247 12.20 -24.68 -7.09
N GLN A 248 11.91 -23.65 -6.25
CA GLN A 248 10.65 -23.64 -5.49
C GLN A 248 9.43 -23.42 -6.40
N PRO A 249 8.27 -24.00 -6.06
CA PRO A 249 7.04 -23.72 -6.76
C PRO A 249 6.68 -22.24 -6.71
N SER A 250 6.22 -21.65 -7.82
CA SER A 250 5.78 -20.26 -7.83
C SER A 250 4.68 -20.04 -6.79
N HIS A 251 4.88 -19.05 -5.92
CA HIS A 251 3.88 -18.61 -4.94
C HIS A 251 2.77 -17.75 -5.56
N LEU A 252 2.94 -17.33 -6.81
CA LEU A 252 1.96 -16.55 -7.58
C LEU A 252 1.28 -17.49 -8.57
N LYS A 253 0.04 -17.86 -8.29
CA LYS A 253 -0.74 -18.81 -9.09
C LYS A 253 -1.89 -18.09 -9.80
N LEU A 254 -2.32 -18.62 -10.93
CA LEU A 254 -3.51 -18.16 -11.63
C LEU A 254 -4.63 -19.16 -11.43
N GLN A 255 -5.83 -18.70 -11.09
CA GLN A 255 -7.02 -19.57 -11.10
C GLN A 255 -7.32 -20.06 -12.51
N ASN A 256 -7.20 -19.16 -13.49
CA ASN A 256 -7.38 -19.45 -14.89
C ASN A 256 -6.29 -18.76 -15.72
N THR A 257 -5.46 -19.53 -16.39
CA THR A 257 -4.30 -19.06 -17.16
C THR A 257 -4.67 -18.25 -18.41
N SER A 258 -5.92 -18.32 -18.88
CA SER A 258 -6.38 -17.58 -20.06
C SER A 258 -6.80 -16.13 -19.72
N ILE A 259 -7.29 -15.86 -18.51
CA ILE A 259 -7.88 -14.57 -18.13
C ILE A 259 -6.96 -13.36 -18.41
N PRO A 260 -5.67 -13.39 -18.09
CA PRO A 260 -4.80 -12.24 -18.34
C PRO A 260 -4.80 -11.79 -19.81
N ILE A 261 -4.86 -12.74 -20.75
CA ILE A 261 -4.82 -12.45 -22.19
C ILE A 261 -6.21 -12.25 -22.77
N THR A 262 -7.19 -13.08 -22.39
CA THR A 262 -8.52 -13.05 -23.02
C THR A 262 -9.47 -12.03 -22.43
N HIS A 263 -9.21 -11.60 -21.17
CA HIS A 263 -10.07 -10.67 -20.45
C HIS A 263 -9.34 -9.39 -20.01
N ASN A 264 -8.27 -9.53 -19.20
CA ASN A 264 -7.60 -8.35 -18.63
C ASN A 264 -6.88 -7.52 -19.71
N LEU A 265 -6.19 -8.16 -20.67
CA LEU A 265 -5.46 -7.46 -21.72
C LEU A 265 -6.39 -6.58 -22.59
N PRO A 266 -7.50 -7.07 -23.17
CA PRO A 266 -8.38 -6.22 -24.00
C PRO A 266 -9.13 -5.16 -23.20
N LYS A 267 -9.47 -5.39 -21.92
CA LYS A 267 -10.24 -4.45 -21.10
C LYS A 267 -9.38 -3.42 -20.37
N TYR A 268 -8.24 -3.83 -19.86
CA TYR A 268 -7.43 -3.04 -18.93
C TYR A 268 -5.96 -2.94 -19.35
N ASP A 269 -5.60 -3.42 -20.57
CA ASP A 269 -4.23 -3.52 -21.07
C ASP A 269 -3.30 -4.28 -20.08
N GLU A 270 -3.81 -5.34 -19.49
CA GLU A 270 -3.21 -6.17 -18.42
C GLU A 270 -2.49 -5.31 -17.37
N PRO A 271 -3.20 -4.79 -16.37
CA PRO A 271 -2.70 -3.77 -15.48
C PRO A 271 -1.63 -4.29 -14.50
N ALA A 272 -1.47 -5.62 -14.40
CA ALA A 272 -0.43 -6.22 -13.55
C ALA A 272 0.97 -5.78 -13.94
N GLN A 273 1.22 -5.49 -15.22
CA GLN A 273 2.48 -4.94 -15.72
C GLN A 273 2.84 -3.60 -15.07
N ARG A 274 1.83 -2.84 -14.62
CA ARG A 274 1.97 -1.48 -14.07
C ARG A 274 1.82 -1.42 -12.57
N TYR A 275 0.79 -2.06 -11.99
CA TYR A 275 0.62 -2.03 -10.55
C TYR A 275 1.70 -2.83 -9.80
N CYS A 276 2.33 -3.82 -10.45
CA CYS A 276 3.43 -4.53 -9.83
C CYS A 276 4.68 -3.64 -9.74
N PRO A 277 5.22 -3.38 -8.53
CA PRO A 277 6.39 -2.53 -8.36
C PRO A 277 7.71 -3.25 -8.66
N ALA A 278 7.65 -4.54 -9.00
CA ALA A 278 8.82 -5.41 -9.09
C ALA A 278 9.02 -6.08 -10.46
N GLY A 279 8.20 -5.75 -11.48
CA GLY A 279 8.36 -6.35 -12.81
C GLY A 279 8.11 -7.86 -12.84
N VAL A 280 7.18 -8.32 -11.98
CA VAL A 280 6.82 -9.74 -11.92
C VAL A 280 5.97 -10.15 -13.12
N TYR A 281 5.09 -9.27 -13.57
CA TYR A 281 4.10 -9.58 -14.61
C TYR A 281 4.44 -8.86 -15.91
N GLU A 282 4.43 -9.61 -17.00
CA GLU A 282 4.70 -9.08 -18.34
C GLU A 282 3.79 -9.76 -19.37
N VAL A 283 3.38 -9.01 -20.38
CA VAL A 283 2.78 -9.55 -21.60
C VAL A 283 3.85 -9.56 -22.67
N VAL A 284 4.36 -10.74 -22.97
CA VAL A 284 5.38 -10.96 -23.99
C VAL A 284 4.75 -11.47 -25.29
N LYS A 285 5.42 -11.26 -26.41
CA LYS A 285 5.00 -11.85 -27.69
C LYS A 285 5.81 -13.12 -27.97
N GLU A 286 5.10 -14.23 -28.10
CA GLU A 286 5.66 -15.50 -28.52
C GLU A 286 4.95 -15.96 -29.78
N ASN A 287 5.71 -16.17 -30.88
CA ASN A 287 5.14 -16.50 -32.20
C ASN A 287 4.01 -15.53 -32.65
N ASN A 288 4.20 -14.24 -32.43
CA ASN A 288 3.22 -13.16 -32.68
C ASN A 288 1.91 -13.24 -31.86
N GLN A 289 1.82 -14.13 -30.87
CA GLN A 289 0.71 -14.21 -29.93
C GLN A 289 1.10 -13.64 -28.56
N PRO A 290 0.20 -12.90 -27.88
CA PRO A 290 0.48 -12.44 -26.54
C PRO A 290 0.47 -13.61 -25.55
N ARG A 291 1.47 -13.65 -24.66
CA ARG A 291 1.57 -14.59 -23.57
C ARG A 291 1.84 -13.85 -22.26
N PHE A 292 1.11 -14.20 -21.23
CA PHE A 292 1.32 -13.67 -19.89
C PHE A 292 2.47 -14.43 -19.21
N GLN A 293 3.45 -13.68 -18.71
CA GLN A 293 4.63 -14.21 -18.05
C GLN A 293 4.67 -13.75 -16.60
N ILE A 294 5.02 -14.66 -15.69
CA ILE A 294 5.19 -14.38 -14.26
C ILE A 294 6.65 -14.65 -13.89
N ASN A 295 7.38 -13.59 -13.59
CA ASN A 295 8.77 -13.59 -13.12
C ASN A 295 8.76 -13.63 -11.58
N ALA A 296 8.36 -14.75 -10.97
CA ALA A 296 8.13 -14.88 -9.54
C ALA A 296 9.38 -14.54 -8.70
N GLN A 297 10.58 -14.73 -9.26
CA GLN A 297 11.86 -14.41 -8.62
C GLN A 297 12.01 -12.91 -8.27
N ASN A 298 11.33 -12.03 -9.02
CA ASN A 298 11.36 -10.59 -8.78
C ASN A 298 10.42 -10.14 -7.64
N CYS A 299 9.61 -11.05 -7.10
CA CYS A 299 8.53 -10.69 -6.18
C CYS A 299 9.07 -10.16 -4.85
N VAL A 300 8.75 -8.91 -4.51
CA VAL A 300 9.07 -8.27 -3.23
C VAL A 300 7.94 -8.43 -2.19
N HIS A 301 7.04 -9.37 -2.37
CA HIS A 301 5.92 -9.72 -1.49
C HIS A 301 5.03 -8.53 -1.07
N CYS A 302 4.85 -7.55 -1.96
CA CYS A 302 4.08 -6.34 -1.65
C CYS A 302 2.57 -6.55 -1.54
N LYS A 303 2.03 -7.67 -2.01
CA LYS A 303 0.60 -8.04 -2.00
C LYS A 303 -0.31 -7.19 -2.90
N THR A 304 0.23 -6.27 -3.70
CA THR A 304 -0.60 -5.41 -4.57
C THR A 304 -1.41 -6.21 -5.58
N CYS A 305 -0.86 -7.29 -6.14
CA CYS A 305 -1.55 -8.13 -7.12
C CYS A 305 -2.76 -8.86 -6.53
N ASP A 306 -2.65 -9.33 -5.31
CA ASP A 306 -3.72 -10.00 -4.57
C ASP A 306 -4.92 -9.05 -4.31
N ILE A 307 -4.65 -7.74 -4.24
CA ILE A 307 -5.65 -6.70 -3.94
C ILE A 307 -6.21 -6.07 -5.22
N LYS A 308 -5.36 -5.80 -6.23
CA LYS A 308 -5.70 -4.92 -7.36
C LYS A 308 -6.08 -5.66 -8.64
N ASP A 309 -5.81 -6.96 -8.76
CA ASP A 309 -6.19 -7.71 -9.97
C ASP A 309 -7.69 -7.62 -10.23
N PRO A 310 -8.14 -7.03 -11.37
CA PRO A 310 -9.56 -6.77 -11.61
C PRO A 310 -10.39 -8.05 -11.69
N SER A 311 -9.78 -9.15 -12.08
CA SER A 311 -10.41 -10.47 -12.16
C SER A 311 -10.25 -11.32 -10.90
N GLN A 312 -9.49 -10.84 -9.91
CA GLN A 312 -9.10 -11.62 -8.72
C GLN A 312 -8.58 -13.02 -9.10
N ASN A 313 -7.87 -13.10 -10.23
CA ASN A 313 -7.38 -14.33 -10.83
C ASN A 313 -6.01 -14.75 -10.28
N ILE A 314 -5.26 -13.77 -9.71
CA ILE A 314 -3.95 -14.01 -9.11
C ILE A 314 -4.15 -14.46 -7.66
N ILE A 315 -3.74 -15.71 -7.36
CA ILE A 315 -3.75 -16.25 -6.01
C ILE A 315 -2.32 -16.22 -5.48
N TRP A 316 -2.13 -15.46 -4.42
CA TRP A 316 -0.88 -15.42 -3.69
C TRP A 316 -0.85 -16.54 -2.64
N THR A 317 0.09 -17.46 -2.76
CA THR A 317 0.31 -18.53 -1.76
C THR A 317 1.60 -18.25 -1.00
N VAL A 318 1.72 -18.80 0.21
CA VAL A 318 2.95 -18.66 0.99
C VAL A 318 4.09 -19.35 0.24
N PRO A 319 5.23 -18.67 -0.01
CA PRO A 319 6.42 -19.29 -0.59
C PRO A 319 7.05 -20.28 0.38
N GLU A 320 7.97 -21.09 -0.10
CA GLU A 320 8.78 -21.95 0.78
C GLU A 320 9.64 -21.08 1.72
N GLY A 321 9.94 -21.62 2.90
CA GLY A 321 10.77 -20.91 3.87
C GLY A 321 12.20 -20.75 3.39
N GLY A 322 12.85 -19.65 3.79
CA GLY A 322 14.24 -19.33 3.45
C GLY A 322 14.43 -18.51 2.18
N GLY A 323 13.38 -18.27 1.41
CA GLY A 323 13.41 -17.39 0.24
C GLY A 323 12.51 -16.17 0.38
N GLY A 324 12.72 -15.17 -0.47
CA GLY A 324 11.94 -13.94 -0.56
C GLY A 324 12.62 -12.72 0.05
N PRO A 325 11.89 -11.60 0.19
CA PRO A 325 12.41 -10.36 0.78
C PRO A 325 12.56 -10.45 2.29
#